data_82fcd5a0c65a18e904ffc82d19593026
#
_entry.id   82fcd5a0c65a18e904ffc82d19593026
#
_cell.length_a   1.000
_cell.length_b   1.000
_cell.length_c   1.000
_cell.angle_alpha   90.00
_cell.angle_beta   90.00
_cell.angle_gamma   90.00
#
_symmetry.space_group_name_H-M   'P 1'
#
loop_
_entity.id
_entity.type
_entity.pdbx_description
1 polymer ?
#
loop_
_entity_poly.entity_id
_entity_poly.type
_entity_poly.pdbx_seq_one_letter_code
_entity_poly.pdbx_strand_id
1 'polypeptide(L)'
;MKVRTVLYLMIGAIAVAALSILYSTNREILDQHLFLGQGLSIPVWFSILAVSVVSMLVPLLFGLVRDVRRVFTNLTARRRVRSQKEAEERYLLGVESMLNGREERALEHFEAVLAIDPNHFEALLKGGELLRTMRRYGEAIEYHRRAARAREGDLRPLYSLVSDYEESGAMDNAKASLNRIISLNPKRSLAAYMKFRDILVKEAAWDKAWEMQQKVEELLPETGRSRKTERKYHLGIRYMLAQRQIEQGRQRDGIGILRRLTRADPCFVPAHYRLGKALVAIGQPEEAVAVWEEGYQATGHPIFLTTIENHYLHLEQPRRAIEALKTAIWKGKKDFIPRFFLGKLYYRLEMIDEALEQFAQLKGRVTYFPTLHYYLAKTLERHGNYREALRELETVLRQAEALKVEYICATCTRKFPDWVDYCSRCGEWNSVQVNFREERPIEELGLPTAPVYTVESQEG
;
A
#
# COMPACT_ATOMS: atom_id res chain seq x y z
N MET A 1 62.39 12.71 -12.26
CA MET A 1 62.96 12.76 -13.66
C MET A 1 64.44 13.03 -13.71
N LYS A 2 64.92 14.09 -13.07
CA LYS A 2 66.36 14.53 -13.19
C LYS A 2 67.43 13.48 -12.87
N VAL A 3 67.30 12.69 -11.82
CA VAL A 3 68.26 11.74 -11.37
C VAL A 3 68.48 10.56 -12.36
N ARG A 4 67.40 9.98 -12.89
CA ARG A 4 67.45 8.87 -13.86
C ARG A 4 67.98 9.30 -15.21
N THR A 5 67.57 10.49 -15.68
CA THR A 5 68.08 11.05 -16.95
C THR A 5 69.56 11.34 -16.88
N VAL A 6 70.01 11.88 -15.74
CA VAL A 6 71.49 12.08 -15.49
C VAL A 6 72.21 10.74 -15.44
N LEU A 7 71.65 9.72 -14.80
CA LEU A 7 72.24 8.37 -14.75
C LEU A 7 72.32 7.75 -16.14
N TYR A 8 71.33 7.87 -17.01
CA TYR A 8 71.37 7.36 -18.38
C TYR A 8 72.42 8.13 -19.25
N LEU A 9 72.50 9.45 -19.06
CA LEU A 9 73.53 10.25 -19.74
C LEU A 9 74.93 9.88 -19.29
N MET A 10 75.19 9.64 -18.00
CA MET A 10 76.45 9.16 -17.48
C MET A 10 76.82 7.78 -18.02
N ILE A 11 75.86 6.83 -18.02
CA ILE A 11 76.11 5.48 -18.60
C ILE A 11 76.45 5.60 -20.09
N GLY A 12 75.75 6.47 -20.82
CA GLY A 12 75.99 6.76 -22.21
C GLY A 12 77.41 7.32 -22.45
N ALA A 13 77.84 8.30 -21.66
CA ALA A 13 79.16 8.88 -21.73
C ALA A 13 80.29 7.85 -21.44
N ILE A 14 80.07 6.99 -20.42
CA ILE A 14 80.99 5.89 -20.09
C ILE A 14 81.03 4.87 -21.25
N ALA A 15 79.92 4.53 -21.86
CA ALA A 15 79.85 3.61 -22.98
C ALA A 15 80.61 4.14 -24.23
N VAL A 16 80.44 5.43 -24.53
CA VAL A 16 81.13 6.12 -25.64
C VAL A 16 82.64 6.15 -25.36
N ALA A 17 83.06 6.47 -24.15
CA ALA A 17 84.45 6.46 -23.78
C ALA A 17 85.07 5.04 -23.88
N ALA A 18 84.36 4.03 -23.40
CA ALA A 18 84.79 2.63 -23.50
C ALA A 18 84.89 2.14 -24.97
N LEU A 19 83.94 2.52 -25.83
CA LEU A 19 83.95 2.24 -27.26
C LEU A 19 85.08 2.93 -27.96
N SER A 20 85.43 4.17 -27.60
CA SER A 20 86.53 4.93 -28.13
C SER A 20 87.87 4.29 -27.77
N ILE A 21 88.08 3.83 -26.54
CA ILE A 21 89.28 3.09 -26.10
C ILE A 21 89.38 1.75 -26.83
N LEU A 22 88.26 1.01 -26.93
CA LEU A 22 88.18 -0.27 -27.63
C LEU A 22 88.58 -0.12 -29.12
N TYR A 23 88.12 0.94 -29.76
CA TYR A 23 88.44 1.27 -31.15
C TYR A 23 89.90 1.62 -31.29
N SER A 24 90.44 2.45 -30.43
CA SER A 24 91.85 2.87 -30.51
C SER A 24 92.88 1.71 -30.28
N THR A 25 92.49 0.74 -29.45
CA THR A 25 93.34 -0.42 -29.10
C THR A 25 93.24 -1.58 -30.10
N ASN A 26 92.10 -1.74 -30.80
CA ASN A 26 91.82 -2.87 -31.70
C ASN A 26 91.46 -2.43 -33.12
N ARG A 27 92.10 -1.37 -33.64
CA ARG A 27 91.79 -0.75 -34.91
C ARG A 27 91.83 -1.73 -36.10
N GLU A 28 92.74 -2.61 -36.20
CA GLU A 28 92.93 -3.58 -37.28
C GLU A 28 91.76 -4.62 -37.34
N ILE A 29 91.19 -4.99 -36.23
CA ILE A 29 90.07 -5.92 -36.14
C ILE A 29 88.70 -5.18 -36.37
N LEU A 30 88.61 -3.96 -35.90
CA LEU A 30 87.34 -3.18 -35.93
C LEU A 30 87.09 -2.53 -37.28
N ASP A 31 88.12 -2.32 -38.10
CA ASP A 31 88.02 -1.85 -39.48
C ASP A 31 87.73 -2.98 -40.48
N GLN A 32 87.73 -4.26 -40.05
CA GLN A 32 87.29 -5.38 -40.87
C GLN A 32 85.79 -5.22 -41.21
N HIS A 33 85.42 -5.71 -42.40
CA HIS A 33 84.01 -5.62 -42.91
C HIS A 33 83.22 -6.91 -42.65
N LEU A 34 82.05 -6.78 -42.05
CA LEU A 34 81.09 -7.84 -41.94
C LEU A 34 80.23 -7.82 -43.19
N PHE A 35 80.11 -8.93 -43.88
CA PHE A 35 79.23 -9.06 -45.06
C PHE A 35 77.85 -9.49 -44.63
N LEU A 36 76.89 -8.64 -44.88
CA LEU A 36 75.46 -8.87 -44.62
C LEU A 36 74.71 -9.20 -45.93
N GLY A 37 75.00 -10.36 -46.51
CA GLY A 37 74.49 -10.78 -47.80
C GLY A 37 75.19 -10.24 -49.05
N GLN A 38 74.67 -10.46 -50.23
CA GLN A 38 75.27 -10.05 -51.50
C GLN A 38 75.23 -8.51 -51.64
N GLY A 39 76.35 -7.84 -51.44
CA GLY A 39 76.57 -6.43 -51.78
C GLY A 39 76.60 -5.42 -50.65
N LEU A 40 76.31 -5.80 -49.38
CA LEU A 40 76.37 -4.90 -48.24
C LEU A 40 77.51 -5.31 -47.30
N SER A 41 78.58 -4.52 -47.22
CA SER A 41 79.63 -4.67 -46.24
C SER A 41 79.67 -3.51 -45.28
N ILE A 42 79.59 -3.79 -43.96
CA ILE A 42 79.61 -2.80 -42.90
C ILE A 42 80.79 -3.01 -41.99
N PRO A 43 81.60 -1.98 -41.65
CA PRO A 43 82.72 -2.16 -40.73
C PRO A 43 82.24 -2.63 -39.36
N VAL A 44 82.93 -3.50 -38.68
CA VAL A 44 82.61 -4.10 -37.36
C VAL A 44 82.31 -2.98 -36.34
N TRP A 45 83.11 -1.91 -36.31
CA TRP A 45 82.93 -0.79 -35.41
C TRP A 45 81.55 -0.13 -35.57
N PHE A 46 81.02 -0.03 -36.83
CA PHE A 46 79.74 0.55 -37.10
C PHE A 46 78.56 -0.34 -36.54
N SER A 47 78.74 -1.64 -36.67
CA SER A 47 77.79 -2.60 -36.14
C SER A 47 77.70 -2.53 -34.59
N ILE A 48 78.83 -2.42 -33.95
CA ILE A 48 78.94 -2.26 -32.49
C ILE A 48 78.34 -0.94 -32.04
N LEU A 49 78.64 0.15 -32.78
CA LEU A 49 78.03 1.47 -32.50
C LEU A 49 76.46 1.45 -32.66
N ALA A 50 76.02 0.85 -33.77
CA ALA A 50 74.55 0.77 -34.03
C ALA A 50 73.84 -0.04 -32.94
N VAL A 51 74.38 -1.19 -32.53
CA VAL A 51 73.80 -2.00 -31.43
C VAL A 51 73.80 -1.23 -30.11
N SER A 52 74.93 -0.51 -29.83
CA SER A 52 75.06 0.29 -28.62
C SER A 52 74.07 1.45 -28.58
N VAL A 53 73.85 2.15 -29.70
CA VAL A 53 72.83 3.24 -29.83
C VAL A 53 71.45 2.70 -29.69
N VAL A 54 71.09 1.58 -30.34
CA VAL A 54 69.78 0.95 -30.21
C VAL A 54 69.55 0.48 -28.78
N SER A 55 70.54 -0.17 -28.14
CA SER A 55 70.46 -0.63 -26.74
C SER A 55 70.22 0.51 -25.77
N MET A 56 70.67 1.73 -26.06
CA MET A 56 70.49 2.91 -25.24
C MET A 56 69.11 3.61 -25.54
N LEU A 57 68.76 3.67 -26.82
CA LEU A 57 67.47 4.34 -27.25
C LEU A 57 66.24 3.59 -26.81
N VAL A 58 66.24 2.25 -26.85
CA VAL A 58 65.10 1.43 -26.49
C VAL A 58 64.63 1.64 -25.04
N PRO A 59 65.52 1.54 -24.02
CA PRO A 59 65.13 1.84 -22.63
C PRO A 59 64.66 3.28 -22.40
N LEU A 60 65.32 4.23 -23.12
CA LEU A 60 65.03 5.65 -23.01
C LEU A 60 63.60 5.96 -23.56
N LEU A 61 63.27 5.42 -24.74
CA LEU A 61 61.93 5.51 -25.34
C LEU A 61 60.89 4.81 -24.44
N PHE A 62 61.18 3.62 -23.95
CA PHE A 62 60.29 2.90 -23.03
C PHE A 62 60.07 3.69 -21.73
N GLY A 63 61.10 4.30 -21.18
CA GLY A 63 61.01 5.20 -20.03
C GLY A 63 60.11 6.40 -20.30
N LEU A 64 60.31 7.07 -21.45
CA LEU A 64 59.48 8.21 -21.87
C LEU A 64 58.00 7.84 -22.03
N VAL A 65 57.70 6.76 -22.73
CA VAL A 65 56.33 6.27 -22.92
C VAL A 65 55.68 5.96 -21.57
N ARG A 66 56.42 5.30 -20.65
CA ARG A 66 55.94 5.01 -19.31
C ARG A 66 55.67 6.26 -18.49
N ASP A 67 56.53 7.27 -18.54
CA ASP A 67 56.35 8.51 -17.80
C ASP A 67 55.22 9.36 -18.36
N VAL A 68 55.05 9.43 -19.69
CA VAL A 68 53.90 10.05 -20.36
C VAL A 68 52.60 9.33 -19.93
N ARG A 69 52.57 8.00 -19.97
CA ARG A 69 51.42 7.23 -19.53
C ARG A 69 51.09 7.49 -18.07
N ARG A 70 52.07 7.60 -17.16
CA ARG A 70 51.87 7.94 -15.75
C ARG A 70 51.30 9.35 -15.56
N VAL A 71 51.76 10.33 -16.32
CA VAL A 71 51.23 11.70 -16.28
C VAL A 71 49.76 11.69 -16.70
N PHE A 72 49.42 11.03 -17.81
CA PHE A 72 48.05 10.90 -18.28
C PHE A 72 47.15 10.18 -17.26
N THR A 73 47.59 9.06 -16.69
CA THR A 73 46.80 8.34 -15.66
C THR A 73 46.61 9.19 -14.40
N ASN A 74 47.61 9.94 -13.97
CA ASN A 74 47.49 10.82 -12.80
C ASN A 74 46.56 12.03 -13.08
N LEU A 75 46.57 12.61 -14.28
CA LEU A 75 45.70 13.69 -14.66
C LEU A 75 44.25 13.22 -14.77
N THR A 76 44.01 12.05 -15.35
CA THR A 76 42.67 11.46 -15.42
C THR A 76 42.14 11.07 -14.04
N ALA A 77 42.99 10.52 -13.17
CA ALA A 77 42.63 10.21 -11.77
C ALA A 77 42.24 11.48 -10.98
N ARG A 78 43.07 12.55 -11.10
CA ARG A 78 42.73 13.86 -10.44
C ARG A 78 41.47 14.48 -10.97
N ARG A 79 41.21 14.41 -12.29
CA ARG A 79 39.94 14.87 -12.88
C ARG A 79 38.74 14.08 -12.32
N ARG A 80 38.85 12.76 -12.26
CA ARG A 80 37.80 11.90 -11.67
C ARG A 80 37.52 12.24 -10.22
N VAL A 81 38.52 12.39 -9.37
CA VAL A 81 38.37 12.75 -7.96
C VAL A 81 37.69 14.13 -7.82
N ARG A 82 38.08 15.12 -8.63
CA ARG A 82 37.47 16.44 -8.62
C ARG A 82 36.03 16.39 -9.08
N SER A 83 35.70 15.67 -10.14
CA SER A 83 34.39 15.49 -10.68
C SER A 83 33.47 14.76 -9.66
N GLN A 84 33.95 13.72 -9.00
CA GLN A 84 33.19 13.04 -7.94
C GLN A 84 32.90 13.95 -6.75
N LYS A 85 33.87 14.77 -6.33
CA LYS A 85 33.69 15.73 -5.25
C LYS A 85 32.65 16.80 -5.61
N GLU A 86 32.70 17.32 -6.83
CA GLU A 86 31.70 18.27 -7.34
C GLU A 86 30.29 17.66 -7.41
N ALA A 87 30.18 16.40 -7.85
CA ALA A 87 28.90 15.68 -7.87
C ALA A 87 28.32 15.52 -6.46
N GLU A 88 29.16 15.17 -5.46
CA GLU A 88 28.74 15.01 -4.07
C GLU A 88 28.26 16.35 -3.46
N GLU A 89 29.03 17.44 -3.69
CA GLU A 89 28.63 18.77 -3.22
C GLU A 89 27.27 19.19 -3.81
N ARG A 90 27.05 18.97 -5.11
CA ARG A 90 25.76 19.25 -5.78
C ARG A 90 24.65 18.36 -5.27
N TYR A 91 24.94 17.08 -5.00
CA TYR A 91 23.96 16.16 -4.42
C TYR A 91 23.47 16.66 -3.04
N LEU A 92 24.38 17.10 -2.18
CA LEU A 92 24.03 17.64 -0.86
C LEU A 92 23.17 18.91 -0.97
N LEU A 93 23.47 19.82 -1.92
CA LEU A 93 22.64 20.99 -2.19
C LEU A 93 21.24 20.61 -2.69
N GLY A 94 21.14 19.54 -3.48
CA GLY A 94 19.86 18.97 -3.91
C GLY A 94 19.04 18.46 -2.74
N VAL A 95 19.65 17.67 -1.85
CA VAL A 95 19.00 17.17 -0.63
C VAL A 95 18.56 18.31 0.29
N GLU A 96 19.42 19.32 0.50
CA GLU A 96 19.06 20.50 1.29
C GLU A 96 17.87 21.27 0.68
N SER A 97 17.88 21.47 -0.65
CA SER A 97 16.78 22.12 -1.35
C SER A 97 15.47 21.34 -1.20
N MET A 98 15.53 20.00 -1.26
CA MET A 98 14.40 19.11 -1.07
C MET A 98 13.83 19.23 0.36
N LEU A 99 14.69 19.24 1.38
CA LEU A 99 14.28 19.42 2.78
C LEU A 99 13.67 20.78 3.05
N ASN A 100 14.08 21.80 2.32
CA ASN A 100 13.52 23.16 2.39
C ASN A 100 12.24 23.33 1.53
N GLY A 101 11.69 22.28 0.93
CA GLY A 101 10.48 22.32 0.12
C GLY A 101 10.66 23.03 -1.24
N ARG A 102 11.90 23.19 -1.73
CA ARG A 102 12.22 23.83 -3.01
C ARG A 102 12.40 22.76 -4.09
N GLU A 103 11.29 22.17 -4.50
CA GLU A 103 11.29 20.96 -5.35
C GLU A 103 11.99 21.15 -6.70
N GLU A 104 11.71 22.21 -7.43
CA GLU A 104 12.33 22.48 -8.73
C GLU A 104 13.85 22.69 -8.61
N ARG A 105 14.31 23.44 -7.60
CA ARG A 105 15.75 23.62 -7.36
C ARG A 105 16.45 22.34 -6.96
N ALA A 106 15.79 21.51 -6.16
CA ALA A 106 16.32 20.19 -5.81
C ALA A 106 16.53 19.33 -7.06
N LEU A 107 15.55 19.34 -7.97
CA LEU A 107 15.62 18.60 -9.23
C LEU A 107 16.77 19.11 -10.11
N GLU A 108 16.92 20.45 -10.28
CA GLU A 108 18.05 21.06 -11.00
C GLU A 108 19.40 20.60 -10.45
N HIS A 109 19.55 20.52 -9.13
CA HIS A 109 20.78 20.04 -8.52
C HIS A 109 21.02 18.54 -8.81
N PHE A 110 19.98 17.68 -8.73
CA PHE A 110 20.12 16.27 -9.08
C PHE A 110 20.42 16.06 -10.56
N GLU A 111 19.82 16.83 -11.45
CA GLU A 111 20.15 16.82 -12.89
C GLU A 111 21.59 17.24 -13.15
N ALA A 112 22.08 18.26 -12.45
CA ALA A 112 23.48 18.67 -12.53
C ALA A 112 24.45 17.60 -12.02
N VAL A 113 24.07 16.81 -10.98
CA VAL A 113 24.83 15.63 -10.57
C VAL A 113 24.87 14.59 -11.68
N LEU A 114 23.71 14.31 -12.30
CA LEU A 114 23.58 13.31 -13.37
C LEU A 114 24.27 13.72 -14.68
N ALA A 115 24.49 15.00 -14.89
CA ALA A 115 25.32 15.52 -15.99
C ALA A 115 26.81 15.21 -15.76
N ILE A 116 27.26 15.15 -14.50
CA ILE A 116 28.64 14.82 -14.12
C ILE A 116 28.82 13.28 -14.06
N ASP A 117 27.92 12.60 -13.38
CA ASP A 117 27.89 11.14 -13.24
C ASP A 117 26.47 10.61 -13.57
N PRO A 118 26.24 10.17 -14.81
CA PRO A 118 24.92 9.68 -15.27
C PRO A 118 24.39 8.48 -14.48
N ASN A 119 25.24 7.78 -13.74
CA ASN A 119 24.88 6.60 -12.93
C ASN A 119 24.95 6.86 -11.43
N HIS A 120 24.94 8.13 -11.01
CA HIS A 120 24.95 8.48 -9.59
C HIS A 120 23.68 7.99 -8.91
N PHE A 121 23.82 6.87 -8.20
CA PHE A 121 22.69 6.08 -7.70
C PHE A 121 21.75 6.86 -6.80
N GLU A 122 22.28 7.58 -5.81
CA GLU A 122 21.45 8.31 -4.84
C GLU A 122 20.75 9.51 -5.49
N ALA A 123 21.37 10.19 -6.48
CA ALA A 123 20.71 11.26 -7.23
C ALA A 123 19.57 10.74 -8.10
N LEU A 124 19.76 9.57 -8.73
CA LEU A 124 18.68 8.90 -9.47
C LEU A 124 17.52 8.51 -8.56
N LEU A 125 17.81 7.95 -7.37
CA LEU A 125 16.80 7.52 -6.43
C LEU A 125 16.02 8.70 -5.86
N LYS A 126 16.73 9.73 -5.37
CA LYS A 126 16.09 10.92 -4.77
C LYS A 126 15.40 11.82 -5.79
N GLY A 127 15.99 11.98 -6.97
CA GLY A 127 15.37 12.70 -8.09
C GLY A 127 14.07 12.01 -8.53
N GLY A 128 14.06 10.69 -8.62
CA GLY A 128 12.86 9.91 -8.92
C GLY A 128 11.77 10.03 -7.84
N GLU A 129 12.15 9.96 -6.55
CA GLU A 129 11.21 10.20 -5.44
C GLU A 129 10.59 11.60 -5.52
N LEU A 130 11.39 12.62 -5.83
CA LEU A 130 10.96 14.00 -5.98
C LEU A 130 10.01 14.16 -7.17
N LEU A 131 10.35 13.61 -8.33
CA LEU A 131 9.50 13.60 -9.54
C LEU A 131 8.14 12.96 -9.28
N ARG A 132 8.09 11.88 -8.48
CA ARG A 132 6.83 11.26 -8.06
C ARG A 132 5.99 12.21 -7.20
N THR A 133 6.58 12.91 -6.22
CA THR A 133 5.84 13.90 -5.41
C THR A 133 5.27 15.02 -6.25
N MET A 134 5.99 15.44 -7.30
CA MET A 134 5.54 16.39 -8.32
C MET A 134 4.54 15.80 -9.32
N ARG A 135 4.13 14.53 -9.16
CA ARG A 135 3.24 13.76 -10.06
C ARG A 135 3.77 13.59 -11.49
N ARG A 136 5.07 13.74 -11.69
CA ARG A 136 5.76 13.50 -12.97
C ARG A 136 6.16 12.04 -13.09
N TYR A 137 5.16 11.14 -13.05
CA TYR A 137 5.37 9.68 -12.90
C TYR A 137 6.22 9.06 -14.02
N GLY A 138 6.07 9.50 -15.26
CA GLY A 138 6.86 8.98 -16.38
C GLY A 138 8.36 9.19 -16.21
N GLU A 139 8.75 10.36 -15.75
CA GLU A 139 10.14 10.71 -15.49
C GLU A 139 10.67 10.00 -14.22
N ALA A 140 9.85 9.93 -13.16
CA ALA A 140 10.19 9.17 -11.95
C ALA A 140 10.53 7.72 -12.29
N ILE A 141 9.69 7.06 -13.10
CA ILE A 141 9.91 5.68 -13.57
C ILE A 141 11.26 5.55 -14.29
N GLU A 142 11.61 6.50 -15.17
CA GLU A 142 12.87 6.42 -15.90
C GLU A 142 14.07 6.60 -14.95
N TYR A 143 13.99 7.53 -13.99
CA TYR A 143 15.02 7.72 -12.96
C TYR A 143 15.21 6.45 -12.14
N HIS A 144 14.13 5.84 -11.63
CA HIS A 144 14.23 4.61 -10.84
C HIS A 144 14.68 3.40 -11.67
N ARG A 145 14.31 3.31 -12.97
CA ARG A 145 14.86 2.29 -13.88
C ARG A 145 16.37 2.44 -14.07
N ARG A 146 16.85 3.66 -14.23
CA ARG A 146 18.30 3.94 -14.31
C ARG A 146 18.99 3.58 -13.01
N ALA A 147 18.41 3.93 -11.86
CA ALA A 147 18.93 3.54 -10.55
C ALA A 147 19.03 2.02 -10.40
N ALA A 148 18.01 1.27 -10.82
CA ALA A 148 18.00 -0.18 -10.77
C ALA A 148 19.09 -0.83 -11.66
N ARG A 149 19.44 -0.18 -12.78
CA ARG A 149 20.56 -0.62 -13.64
C ARG A 149 21.91 -0.23 -13.06
N ALA A 150 22.02 0.95 -12.43
CA ALA A 150 23.26 1.44 -11.86
C ALA A 150 23.75 0.60 -10.67
N ARG A 151 22.83 -0.01 -9.92
CA ARG A 151 23.18 -0.87 -8.78
C ARG A 151 22.30 -2.11 -8.78
N GLU A 152 22.72 -3.11 -9.52
CA GLU A 152 22.04 -4.41 -9.57
C GLU A 152 22.02 -5.07 -8.18
N GLY A 153 20.85 -5.55 -7.76
CA GLY A 153 20.64 -6.18 -6.45
C GLY A 153 20.17 -5.24 -5.33
N ASP A 154 20.25 -3.92 -5.50
CA ASP A 154 19.59 -2.98 -4.57
C ASP A 154 18.08 -2.95 -4.84
N LEU A 155 17.29 -3.27 -3.81
CA LEU A 155 15.83 -3.37 -3.93
C LEU A 155 15.11 -2.01 -3.85
N ARG A 156 15.78 -0.96 -3.37
CA ARG A 156 15.17 0.37 -3.21
C ARG A 156 14.55 0.91 -4.50
N PRO A 157 15.27 0.90 -5.63
CA PRO A 157 14.69 1.38 -6.89
C PRO A 157 13.49 0.54 -7.37
N LEU A 158 13.49 -0.77 -7.09
CA LEU A 158 12.39 -1.64 -7.47
C LEU A 158 11.13 -1.35 -6.64
N TYR A 159 11.27 -1.08 -5.33
CA TYR A 159 10.16 -0.63 -4.49
C TYR A 159 9.65 0.75 -4.90
N SER A 160 10.55 1.67 -5.26
CA SER A 160 10.16 2.98 -5.80
C SER A 160 9.38 2.85 -7.10
N LEU A 161 9.81 1.97 -8.03
CA LEU A 161 9.07 1.64 -9.25
C LEU A 161 7.68 1.08 -8.96
N VAL A 162 7.52 0.24 -7.94
CA VAL A 162 6.19 -0.24 -7.55
C VAL A 162 5.29 0.93 -7.18
N SER A 163 5.79 1.88 -6.37
CA SER A 163 5.02 3.06 -5.97
C SER A 163 4.69 3.97 -7.16
N ASP A 164 5.66 4.21 -8.05
CA ASP A 164 5.44 5.01 -9.26
C ASP A 164 4.36 4.40 -10.17
N TYR A 165 4.38 3.08 -10.35
CA TYR A 165 3.39 2.38 -11.15
C TYR A 165 2.01 2.33 -10.50
N GLU A 166 1.94 2.21 -9.16
CA GLU A 166 0.65 2.30 -8.46
C GLU A 166 0.03 3.69 -8.59
N GLU A 167 0.82 4.75 -8.39
CA GLU A 167 0.34 6.13 -8.48
C GLU A 167 0.00 6.56 -9.90
N SER A 168 0.70 6.01 -10.90
CA SER A 168 0.38 6.20 -12.33
C SER A 168 -0.76 5.32 -12.86
N GLY A 169 -1.26 4.37 -12.05
CA GLY A 169 -2.30 3.41 -12.45
C GLY A 169 -1.80 2.22 -13.28
N ALA A 170 -0.50 2.07 -13.49
CA ALA A 170 0.11 0.99 -14.28
C ALA A 170 0.29 -0.29 -13.45
N MET A 171 -0.82 -0.87 -12.96
CA MET A 171 -0.83 -1.97 -11.99
C MET A 171 -0.09 -3.22 -12.46
N ASP A 172 -0.12 -3.55 -13.76
CA ASP A 172 0.60 -4.72 -14.28
C ASP A 172 2.12 -4.56 -14.17
N ASN A 173 2.63 -3.34 -14.38
CA ASN A 173 4.05 -3.04 -14.20
C ASN A 173 4.45 -3.06 -12.71
N ALA A 174 3.56 -2.61 -11.81
CA ALA A 174 3.77 -2.74 -10.38
C ALA A 174 3.89 -4.22 -9.97
N LYS A 175 2.97 -5.08 -10.43
CA LYS A 175 3.01 -6.53 -10.21
C LYS A 175 4.28 -7.18 -10.77
N ALA A 176 4.72 -6.78 -11.96
CA ALA A 176 5.97 -7.27 -12.55
C ALA A 176 7.20 -6.88 -11.71
N SER A 177 7.24 -5.65 -11.20
CA SER A 177 8.30 -5.18 -10.31
C SER A 177 8.33 -5.94 -8.98
N LEU A 178 7.15 -6.19 -8.37
CA LEU A 178 7.01 -7.01 -7.17
C LEU A 178 7.48 -8.45 -7.39
N ASN A 179 7.12 -9.07 -8.52
CA ASN A 179 7.60 -10.40 -8.89
C ASN A 179 9.13 -10.44 -8.99
N ARG A 180 9.75 -9.40 -9.56
CA ARG A 180 11.21 -9.29 -9.62
C ARG A 180 11.85 -9.19 -8.23
N ILE A 181 11.27 -8.39 -7.32
CA ILE A 181 11.74 -8.31 -5.93
C ILE A 181 11.66 -9.68 -5.26
N ILE A 182 10.54 -10.37 -5.39
CA ILE A 182 10.30 -11.70 -4.82
C ILE A 182 11.29 -12.72 -5.38
N SER A 183 11.53 -12.71 -6.69
CA SER A 183 12.47 -13.65 -7.34
C SER A 183 13.91 -13.49 -6.88
N LEU A 184 14.33 -12.27 -6.53
CA LEU A 184 15.68 -12.01 -6.02
C LEU A 184 15.90 -12.61 -4.62
N ASN A 185 14.92 -12.53 -3.74
CA ASN A 185 15.04 -13.11 -2.39
C ASN A 185 13.66 -13.49 -1.79
N PRO A 186 13.10 -14.65 -2.16
CA PRO A 186 11.76 -15.03 -1.73
C PRO A 186 11.56 -15.06 -0.21
N LYS A 187 12.58 -15.50 0.54
CA LYS A 187 12.51 -15.65 2.00
C LYS A 187 12.59 -14.32 2.78
N ARG A 188 13.02 -13.25 2.14
CA ARG A 188 13.14 -11.91 2.77
C ARG A 188 12.18 -10.88 2.18
N SER A 189 11.29 -11.29 1.26
CA SER A 189 10.40 -10.39 0.51
C SER A 189 9.01 -10.25 1.13
N LEU A 190 8.89 -10.32 2.47
CA LEU A 190 7.62 -10.19 3.17
C LEU A 190 6.83 -8.95 2.72
N ALA A 191 7.47 -7.78 2.69
CA ALA A 191 6.84 -6.53 2.28
C ALA A 191 6.32 -6.57 0.82
N ALA A 192 7.06 -7.23 -0.07
CA ALA A 192 6.64 -7.39 -1.47
C ALA A 192 5.42 -8.32 -1.60
N TYR A 193 5.38 -9.43 -0.85
CA TYR A 193 4.20 -10.30 -0.81
C TYR A 193 2.98 -9.58 -0.27
N MET A 194 3.13 -8.81 0.82
CA MET A 194 2.03 -8.01 1.39
C MET A 194 1.50 -6.99 0.37
N LYS A 195 2.40 -6.26 -0.27
CA LYS A 195 2.04 -5.25 -1.28
C LYS A 195 1.37 -5.89 -2.50
N PHE A 196 1.89 -7.02 -2.96
CA PHE A 196 1.31 -7.77 -4.08
C PHE A 196 -0.11 -8.27 -3.75
N ARG A 197 -0.30 -8.87 -2.57
CA ARG A 197 -1.62 -9.25 -2.07
C ARG A 197 -2.57 -8.06 -2.07
N ASP A 198 -2.15 -6.90 -1.59
CA ASP A 198 -3.01 -5.72 -1.48
C ASP A 198 -3.48 -5.23 -2.86
N ILE A 199 -2.60 -5.28 -3.87
CA ILE A 199 -2.99 -5.01 -5.27
C ILE A 199 -4.03 -6.04 -5.75
N LEU A 200 -3.78 -7.32 -5.53
CA LEU A 200 -4.67 -8.41 -5.96
C LEU A 200 -6.04 -8.35 -5.25
N VAL A 201 -6.08 -7.93 -3.99
CA VAL A 201 -7.33 -7.67 -3.24
C VAL A 201 -8.12 -6.53 -3.87
N LYS A 202 -7.47 -5.43 -4.25
CA LYS A 202 -8.12 -4.31 -4.97
C LYS A 202 -8.69 -4.73 -6.34
N GLU A 203 -8.00 -5.63 -7.02
CA GLU A 203 -8.43 -6.21 -8.30
C GLU A 203 -9.47 -7.34 -8.15
N ALA A 204 -9.87 -7.69 -6.93
CA ALA A 204 -10.73 -8.84 -6.61
C ALA A 204 -10.20 -10.19 -7.16
N ALA A 205 -8.89 -10.31 -7.34
CA ALA A 205 -8.21 -11.52 -7.80
C ALA A 205 -7.93 -12.46 -6.61
N TRP A 206 -9.01 -12.96 -5.98
CA TRP A 206 -9.00 -13.62 -4.67
C TRP A 206 -8.12 -14.87 -4.60
N ASP A 207 -8.06 -15.69 -5.66
CA ASP A 207 -7.22 -16.90 -5.68
C ASP A 207 -5.74 -16.55 -5.57
N LYS A 208 -5.28 -15.59 -6.39
CA LYS A 208 -3.89 -15.11 -6.35
C LYS A 208 -3.59 -14.34 -5.06
N ALA A 209 -4.56 -13.56 -4.57
CA ALA A 209 -4.43 -12.87 -3.29
C ALA A 209 -4.24 -13.87 -2.13
N TRP A 210 -4.93 -15.01 -2.19
CA TRP A 210 -4.77 -16.09 -1.22
C TRP A 210 -3.38 -16.73 -1.27
N GLU A 211 -2.85 -17.00 -2.47
CA GLU A 211 -1.48 -17.51 -2.63
C GLU A 211 -0.45 -16.57 -1.99
N MET A 212 -0.59 -15.28 -2.23
CA MET A 212 0.30 -14.28 -1.61
C MET A 212 0.12 -14.22 -0.09
N GLN A 213 -1.13 -14.31 0.40
CA GLN A 213 -1.41 -14.33 1.84
C GLN A 213 -0.77 -15.53 2.54
N GLN A 214 -0.79 -16.72 1.92
CA GLN A 214 -0.11 -17.90 2.46
C GLN A 214 1.40 -17.67 2.58
N LYS A 215 2.03 -17.00 1.59
CA LYS A 215 3.45 -16.64 1.67
C LYS A 215 3.74 -15.60 2.75
N VAL A 216 2.85 -14.63 2.94
CA VAL A 216 2.93 -13.69 4.06
C VAL A 216 2.91 -14.43 5.40
N GLU A 217 1.99 -15.37 5.58
CA GLU A 217 1.84 -16.13 6.82
C GLU A 217 3.02 -17.07 7.11
N GLU A 218 3.62 -17.63 6.05
CA GLU A 218 4.84 -18.45 6.14
C GLU A 218 6.06 -17.63 6.61
N LEU A 219 6.14 -16.38 6.20
CA LEU A 219 7.27 -15.50 6.49
C LEU A 219 7.10 -14.66 7.77
N LEU A 220 5.89 -14.58 8.31
CA LEU A 220 5.61 -13.82 9.52
C LEU A 220 6.13 -14.53 10.77
N PRO A 221 6.67 -13.77 11.75
CA PRO A 221 7.00 -14.30 13.07
C PRO A 221 5.75 -14.91 13.73
N GLU A 222 5.93 -15.99 14.48
CA GLU A 222 4.82 -16.70 15.15
C GLU A 222 4.03 -15.82 16.13
N THR A 223 4.65 -14.80 16.69
CA THR A 223 4.05 -13.90 17.68
C THR A 223 4.22 -12.44 17.28
N GLY A 224 3.25 -11.58 17.60
CA GLY A 224 3.37 -10.14 17.45
C GLY A 224 2.11 -9.42 16.91
N ARG A 225 2.16 -8.08 16.93
CA ARG A 225 1.07 -7.20 16.47
C ARG A 225 0.75 -7.42 14.98
N SER A 226 1.75 -7.70 14.16
CA SER A 226 1.61 -7.98 12.72
C SER A 226 0.70 -9.18 12.44
N ARG A 227 0.81 -10.25 13.22
CA ARG A 227 -0.03 -11.45 13.03
C ARG A 227 -1.52 -11.20 13.29
N LYS A 228 -1.85 -10.32 14.25
CA LYS A 228 -3.25 -9.92 14.49
C LYS A 228 -3.83 -9.13 13.31
N THR A 229 -3.02 -8.27 12.71
CA THR A 229 -3.43 -7.49 11.52
C THR A 229 -3.61 -8.41 10.32
N GLU A 230 -2.68 -9.32 10.08
CA GLU A 230 -2.74 -10.26 8.97
C GLU A 230 -3.89 -11.28 9.10
N ARG A 231 -4.32 -11.61 10.31
CA ARG A 231 -5.52 -12.44 10.53
C ARG A 231 -6.77 -11.86 9.85
N LYS A 232 -6.91 -10.53 9.79
CA LYS A 232 -8.03 -9.89 9.08
C LYS A 232 -8.00 -10.19 7.58
N TYR A 233 -6.82 -10.14 6.96
CA TYR A 233 -6.66 -10.48 5.56
C TYR A 233 -6.92 -11.96 5.30
N HIS A 234 -6.41 -12.84 6.15
CA HIS A 234 -6.69 -14.28 6.10
C HIS A 234 -8.19 -14.55 6.06
N LEU A 235 -8.93 -14.04 7.06
CA LEU A 235 -10.37 -14.24 7.17
C LEU A 235 -11.12 -13.59 5.99
N GLY A 236 -10.77 -12.34 5.64
CA GLY A 236 -11.42 -11.59 4.57
C GLY A 236 -11.25 -12.23 3.19
N ILE A 237 -10.01 -12.60 2.82
CA ILE A 237 -9.74 -13.23 1.52
C ILE A 237 -10.45 -14.58 1.42
N ARG A 238 -10.37 -15.42 2.46
CA ARG A 238 -11.07 -16.72 2.48
C ARG A 238 -12.59 -16.57 2.43
N TYR A 239 -13.13 -15.55 3.07
CA TYR A 239 -14.55 -15.23 2.97
C TYR A 239 -14.95 -14.86 1.53
N MET A 240 -14.16 -14.02 0.86
CA MET A 240 -14.40 -13.64 -0.54
C MET A 240 -14.28 -14.84 -1.49
N LEU A 241 -13.32 -15.73 -1.24
CA LEU A 241 -13.21 -17.00 -1.98
C LEU A 241 -14.45 -17.88 -1.81
N ALA A 242 -14.95 -18.02 -0.57
CA ALA A 242 -16.17 -18.79 -0.30
C ALA A 242 -17.38 -18.19 -1.02
N GLN A 243 -17.51 -16.86 -1.00
CA GLN A 243 -18.56 -16.14 -1.70
C GLN A 243 -18.52 -16.40 -3.20
N ARG A 244 -17.33 -16.29 -3.80
CA ARG A 244 -17.12 -16.56 -5.24
C ARG A 244 -17.46 -18.01 -5.61
N GLN A 245 -17.10 -18.98 -4.76
CA GLN A 245 -17.48 -20.39 -4.97
C GLN A 245 -19.00 -20.55 -5.02
N ILE A 246 -19.72 -19.92 -4.07
CA ILE A 246 -21.18 -19.94 -4.02
C ILE A 246 -21.80 -19.31 -5.29
N GLU A 247 -21.30 -18.16 -5.72
CA GLU A 247 -21.75 -17.44 -6.92
C GLU A 247 -21.53 -18.24 -8.21
N GLN A 248 -20.47 -19.05 -8.24
CA GLN A 248 -20.17 -19.98 -9.34
C GLN A 248 -20.98 -21.28 -9.31
N GLY A 249 -21.95 -21.41 -8.41
CA GLY A 249 -22.76 -22.62 -8.23
C GLY A 249 -22.09 -23.74 -7.42
N ARG A 250 -20.85 -23.57 -6.97
CA ARG A 250 -20.12 -24.52 -6.13
C ARG A 250 -20.48 -24.34 -4.63
N GLN A 251 -21.75 -24.51 -4.34
CA GLN A 251 -22.33 -24.26 -3.03
C GLN A 251 -21.61 -25.02 -1.88
N ARG A 252 -21.36 -26.33 -2.11
CA ARG A 252 -20.72 -27.20 -1.07
C ARG A 252 -19.31 -26.74 -0.71
N ASP A 253 -18.53 -26.29 -1.69
CA ASP A 253 -17.15 -25.83 -1.48
C ASP A 253 -17.15 -24.54 -0.66
N GLY A 254 -18.00 -23.57 -1.05
CA GLY A 254 -18.17 -22.32 -0.34
C GLY A 254 -18.63 -22.52 1.11
N ILE A 255 -19.63 -23.39 1.34
CA ILE A 255 -20.11 -23.76 2.66
C ILE A 255 -18.97 -24.37 3.49
N GLY A 256 -18.17 -25.27 2.89
CA GLY A 256 -17.02 -25.88 3.55
C GLY A 256 -15.97 -24.84 4.00
N ILE A 257 -15.73 -23.81 3.21
CA ILE A 257 -14.84 -22.69 3.59
C ILE A 257 -15.47 -21.90 4.73
N LEU A 258 -16.74 -21.51 4.63
CA LEU A 258 -17.45 -20.72 5.65
C LEU A 258 -17.51 -21.45 7.01
N ARG A 259 -17.77 -22.75 7.05
CA ARG A 259 -17.73 -23.56 8.28
C ARG A 259 -16.33 -23.55 8.93
N ARG A 260 -15.24 -23.58 8.14
CA ARG A 260 -13.89 -23.46 8.70
C ARG A 260 -13.63 -22.06 9.26
N LEU A 261 -14.16 -21.02 8.61
CA LEU A 261 -14.04 -19.64 9.09
C LEU A 261 -14.76 -19.41 10.41
N THR A 262 -16.01 -19.90 10.55
CA THR A 262 -16.79 -19.77 11.81
C THR A 262 -16.12 -20.51 12.97
N ARG A 263 -15.47 -21.65 12.73
CA ARG A 263 -14.69 -22.37 13.74
C ARG A 263 -13.40 -21.65 14.11
N ALA A 264 -12.69 -21.08 13.12
CA ALA A 264 -11.43 -20.38 13.33
C ALA A 264 -11.64 -19.04 14.05
N ASP A 265 -12.73 -18.35 13.76
CA ASP A 265 -13.12 -17.11 14.42
C ASP A 265 -14.64 -17.04 14.63
N PRO A 266 -15.13 -17.49 15.80
CA PRO A 266 -16.56 -17.44 16.12
C PRO A 266 -17.13 -16.01 16.13
N CYS A 267 -16.27 -14.98 16.25
CA CYS A 267 -16.69 -13.58 16.23
C CYS A 267 -16.76 -12.99 14.82
N PHE A 268 -16.45 -13.73 13.77
CA PHE A 268 -16.47 -13.24 12.41
C PHE A 268 -17.90 -13.27 11.84
N VAL A 269 -18.67 -12.20 12.13
CA VAL A 269 -20.09 -12.03 11.74
C VAL A 269 -20.37 -12.37 10.27
N PRO A 270 -19.60 -11.90 9.25
CA PRO A 270 -19.90 -12.18 7.85
C PRO A 270 -19.97 -13.67 7.52
N ALA A 271 -19.11 -14.50 8.14
CA ALA A 271 -19.08 -15.95 7.86
C ALA A 271 -20.34 -16.64 8.37
N HIS A 272 -20.79 -16.38 9.60
CA HIS A 272 -22.04 -16.95 10.14
C HIS A 272 -23.24 -16.50 9.31
N TYR A 273 -23.33 -15.22 8.99
CA TYR A 273 -24.43 -14.68 8.20
C TYR A 273 -24.53 -15.36 6.82
N ARG A 274 -23.40 -15.42 6.09
CA ARG A 274 -23.38 -15.98 4.74
C ARG A 274 -23.53 -17.50 4.74
N LEU A 275 -22.96 -18.19 5.73
CA LEU A 275 -23.12 -19.63 5.90
C LEU A 275 -24.60 -20.01 6.06
N GLY A 276 -25.34 -19.34 6.94
CA GLY A 276 -26.76 -19.61 7.10
C GLY A 276 -27.55 -19.31 5.81
N LYS A 277 -27.26 -18.20 5.09
CA LYS A 277 -27.88 -17.92 3.80
C LYS A 277 -27.62 -19.03 2.77
N ALA A 278 -26.39 -19.53 2.71
CA ALA A 278 -26.01 -20.61 1.78
C ALA A 278 -26.69 -21.95 2.16
N LEU A 279 -26.87 -22.22 3.45
CA LEU A 279 -27.57 -23.40 3.94
C LEU A 279 -29.07 -23.35 3.59
N VAL A 280 -29.72 -22.19 3.72
CA VAL A 280 -31.12 -22.02 3.26
C VAL A 280 -31.22 -22.30 1.76
N ALA A 281 -30.27 -21.80 0.95
CA ALA A 281 -30.28 -21.98 -0.49
C ALA A 281 -30.13 -23.45 -0.93
N ILE A 282 -29.50 -24.30 -0.11
CA ILE A 282 -29.40 -25.75 -0.38
C ILE A 282 -30.47 -26.58 0.33
N GLY A 283 -31.51 -25.95 0.92
CA GLY A 283 -32.62 -26.64 1.57
C GLY A 283 -32.32 -27.14 2.99
N GLN A 284 -31.40 -26.52 3.72
CA GLN A 284 -31.05 -26.86 5.12
C GLN A 284 -31.39 -25.70 6.07
N PRO A 285 -32.66 -25.29 6.20
CA PRO A 285 -33.06 -24.12 6.97
C PRO A 285 -32.84 -24.28 8.48
N GLU A 286 -33.00 -25.48 9.05
CA GLU A 286 -32.79 -25.73 10.47
C GLU A 286 -31.34 -25.53 10.87
N GLU A 287 -30.40 -26.02 10.05
CA GLU A 287 -28.97 -25.79 10.27
C GLU A 287 -28.61 -24.31 10.11
N ALA A 288 -29.23 -23.62 9.16
CA ALA A 288 -29.04 -22.18 8.95
C ALA A 288 -29.39 -21.37 10.20
N VAL A 289 -30.55 -21.68 10.81
CA VAL A 289 -30.97 -21.00 12.04
C VAL A 289 -30.01 -21.27 13.18
N ALA A 290 -29.57 -22.53 13.35
CA ALA A 290 -28.59 -22.88 14.37
C ALA A 290 -27.28 -22.07 14.20
N VAL A 291 -26.77 -21.92 12.97
CA VAL A 291 -25.59 -21.11 12.66
C VAL A 291 -25.79 -19.63 13.00
N TRP A 292 -26.97 -19.07 12.73
CA TRP A 292 -27.28 -17.67 13.08
C TRP A 292 -27.42 -17.49 14.60
N GLU A 293 -28.00 -18.45 15.30
CA GLU A 293 -28.08 -18.44 16.77
C GLU A 293 -26.69 -18.50 17.39
N GLU A 294 -25.82 -19.40 16.91
CA GLU A 294 -24.41 -19.48 17.34
C GLU A 294 -23.69 -18.14 17.09
N GLY A 295 -23.86 -17.55 15.90
CA GLY A 295 -23.30 -16.25 15.56
C GLY A 295 -23.80 -15.13 16.49
N TYR A 296 -25.08 -15.15 16.86
CA TYR A 296 -25.62 -14.21 17.83
C TYR A 296 -25.02 -14.41 19.21
N GLN A 297 -24.94 -15.66 19.69
CA GLN A 297 -24.36 -15.98 21.01
C GLN A 297 -22.90 -15.55 21.11
N ALA A 298 -22.11 -15.74 20.03
CA ALA A 298 -20.70 -15.37 19.99
C ALA A 298 -20.46 -13.86 19.92
N THR A 299 -21.33 -13.12 19.22
CA THR A 299 -21.07 -11.73 18.88
C THR A 299 -22.02 -10.72 19.49
N GLY A 300 -23.25 -11.13 19.80
CA GLY A 300 -24.36 -10.23 20.16
C GLY A 300 -24.85 -9.34 18.99
N HIS A 301 -24.42 -9.61 17.74
CA HIS A 301 -24.72 -8.75 16.61
C HIS A 301 -26.18 -8.88 16.15
N PRO A 302 -26.97 -7.77 16.11
CA PRO A 302 -28.43 -7.84 15.88
C PRO A 302 -28.83 -8.37 14.49
N ILE A 303 -27.92 -8.38 13.51
CA ILE A 303 -28.20 -8.91 12.16
C ILE A 303 -28.74 -10.33 12.19
N PHE A 304 -28.27 -11.15 13.13
CA PHE A 304 -28.71 -12.54 13.25
C PHE A 304 -30.18 -12.63 13.70
N LEU A 305 -30.58 -11.79 14.66
CA LEU A 305 -31.97 -11.76 15.12
C LEU A 305 -32.92 -11.32 14.01
N THR A 306 -32.53 -10.26 13.26
CA THR A 306 -33.28 -9.82 12.09
C THR A 306 -33.37 -10.90 11.01
N THR A 307 -32.29 -11.63 10.81
CA THR A 307 -32.26 -12.69 9.78
C THR A 307 -33.12 -13.88 10.17
N ILE A 308 -33.11 -14.31 11.43
CA ILE A 308 -33.96 -15.37 11.97
C ILE A 308 -35.44 -14.93 11.92
N GLU A 309 -35.76 -13.71 12.37
CA GLU A 309 -37.11 -13.14 12.31
C GLU A 309 -37.63 -13.20 10.88
N ASN A 310 -36.91 -12.62 9.92
CA ASN A 310 -37.31 -12.57 8.51
C ASN A 310 -37.44 -13.98 7.90
N HIS A 311 -36.54 -14.91 8.27
CA HIS A 311 -36.61 -16.29 7.77
C HIS A 311 -37.91 -16.97 8.19
N TYR A 312 -38.27 -16.92 9.48
CA TYR A 312 -39.48 -17.57 9.96
C TYR A 312 -40.75 -16.85 9.52
N LEU A 313 -40.75 -15.54 9.39
CA LEU A 313 -41.86 -14.81 8.83
C LEU A 313 -42.12 -15.12 7.36
N HIS A 314 -41.05 -15.32 6.58
CA HIS A 314 -41.16 -15.77 5.19
C HIS A 314 -41.77 -17.17 5.05
N LEU A 315 -41.53 -18.02 6.05
CA LEU A 315 -42.13 -19.37 6.13
C LEU A 315 -43.52 -19.37 6.77
N GLU A 316 -44.10 -18.20 7.07
CA GLU A 316 -45.39 -18.06 7.77
C GLU A 316 -45.39 -18.75 9.16
N GLN A 317 -44.22 -18.80 9.82
CA GLN A 317 -44.04 -19.45 11.13
C GLN A 317 -43.70 -18.44 12.24
N PRO A 318 -44.57 -17.44 12.54
CA PRO A 318 -44.23 -16.38 13.51
C PRO A 318 -43.98 -16.91 14.92
N ARG A 319 -44.62 -18.01 15.32
CA ARG A 319 -44.37 -18.67 16.63
C ARG A 319 -42.91 -19.05 16.81
N ARG A 320 -42.27 -19.64 15.77
CA ARG A 320 -40.85 -19.99 15.82
C ARG A 320 -39.97 -18.77 15.93
N ALA A 321 -40.29 -17.67 15.27
CA ALA A 321 -39.56 -16.41 15.41
C ALA A 321 -39.61 -15.88 16.86
N ILE A 322 -40.79 -15.94 17.49
CA ILE A 322 -40.98 -15.57 18.91
C ILE A 322 -40.13 -16.47 19.82
N GLU A 323 -40.18 -17.79 19.62
CA GLU A 323 -39.42 -18.75 20.42
C GLU A 323 -37.88 -18.52 20.29
N ALA A 324 -37.42 -18.26 19.10
CA ALA A 324 -35.98 -17.96 18.86
C ALA A 324 -35.54 -16.68 19.61
N LEU A 325 -36.34 -15.61 19.57
CA LEU A 325 -36.04 -14.38 20.29
C LEU A 325 -36.16 -14.56 21.82
N LYS A 326 -37.13 -15.32 22.31
CA LYS A 326 -37.20 -15.70 23.73
C LYS A 326 -36.01 -16.52 24.19
N THR A 327 -35.56 -17.45 23.36
CA THR A 327 -34.33 -18.23 23.62
C THR A 327 -33.10 -17.35 23.66
N ALA A 328 -33.00 -16.36 22.77
CA ALA A 328 -31.90 -15.38 22.75
C ALA A 328 -31.89 -14.52 24.03
N ILE A 329 -33.08 -14.14 24.57
CA ILE A 329 -33.18 -13.43 25.83
C ILE A 329 -32.71 -14.32 26.99
N TRP A 330 -33.14 -15.57 27.02
CA TRP A 330 -32.85 -16.48 28.12
C TRP A 330 -31.39 -16.92 28.16
N LYS A 331 -30.78 -17.24 26.99
CA LYS A 331 -29.39 -17.67 26.88
C LYS A 331 -28.38 -16.50 26.90
N GLY A 332 -28.84 -15.29 26.60
CA GLY A 332 -27.98 -14.12 26.42
C GLY A 332 -27.55 -13.48 27.75
N LYS A 333 -26.29 -13.01 27.84
CA LYS A 333 -25.79 -12.20 28.96
C LYS A 333 -26.41 -10.79 28.97
N LYS A 334 -26.90 -10.32 27.84
CA LYS A 334 -27.51 -9.00 27.64
C LYS A 334 -28.83 -9.17 26.90
N ASP A 335 -29.93 -8.92 27.57
CA ASP A 335 -31.28 -9.13 27.04
C ASP A 335 -31.91 -7.91 26.34
N PHE A 336 -31.23 -6.75 26.39
CA PHE A 336 -31.78 -5.50 25.83
C PHE A 336 -32.16 -5.62 24.34
N ILE A 337 -31.17 -6.01 23.51
CA ILE A 337 -31.36 -6.09 22.05
C ILE A 337 -32.40 -7.16 21.68
N PRO A 338 -32.32 -8.43 22.12
CA PRO A 338 -33.30 -9.42 21.72
C PRO A 338 -34.71 -9.10 22.28
N ARG A 339 -34.81 -8.47 23.44
CA ARG A 339 -36.07 -8.02 23.99
C ARG A 339 -36.71 -6.88 23.16
N PHE A 340 -35.89 -5.96 22.67
CA PHE A 340 -36.34 -4.95 21.73
C PHE A 340 -36.86 -5.58 20.43
N PHE A 341 -36.15 -6.55 19.86
CA PHE A 341 -36.60 -7.25 18.65
C PHE A 341 -37.88 -8.08 18.90
N LEU A 342 -38.00 -8.67 20.07
CA LEU A 342 -39.24 -9.38 20.46
C LEU A 342 -40.43 -8.43 20.57
N GLY A 343 -40.28 -7.27 21.21
CA GLY A 343 -41.32 -6.24 21.27
C GLY A 343 -41.70 -5.73 19.87
N LYS A 344 -40.72 -5.50 19.01
CA LYS A 344 -40.93 -5.12 17.60
C LYS A 344 -41.66 -6.21 16.82
N LEU A 345 -41.36 -7.48 17.02
CA LEU A 345 -42.05 -8.60 16.39
C LEU A 345 -43.47 -8.68 16.85
N TYR A 346 -43.73 -8.59 18.17
CA TYR A 346 -45.10 -8.56 18.71
C TYR A 346 -45.91 -7.38 18.13
N TYR A 347 -45.34 -6.17 18.04
CA TYR A 347 -46.01 -5.04 17.40
C TYR A 347 -46.40 -5.32 15.93
N ARG A 348 -45.50 -5.98 15.15
CA ARG A 348 -45.76 -6.39 13.76
C ARG A 348 -46.88 -7.44 13.64
N LEU A 349 -47.00 -8.30 14.65
CA LEU A 349 -48.02 -9.34 14.72
C LEU A 349 -49.32 -8.86 15.39
N GLU A 350 -49.45 -7.56 15.67
CA GLU A 350 -50.59 -6.95 16.37
C GLU A 350 -50.85 -7.47 17.79
N MET A 351 -49.86 -8.10 18.40
CA MET A 351 -49.85 -8.52 19.80
C MET A 351 -49.41 -7.34 20.68
N ILE A 352 -50.36 -6.37 20.83
CA ILE A 352 -50.04 -5.03 21.36
C ILE A 352 -49.65 -5.07 22.83
N ASP A 353 -50.34 -5.88 23.65
CA ASP A 353 -50.10 -5.99 25.09
C ASP A 353 -48.71 -6.61 25.37
N GLU A 354 -48.36 -7.65 24.62
CA GLU A 354 -47.06 -8.29 24.73
C GLU A 354 -45.95 -7.35 24.25
N ALA A 355 -46.20 -6.56 23.20
CA ALA A 355 -45.24 -5.57 22.74
C ALA A 355 -44.98 -4.49 23.80
N LEU A 356 -46.02 -3.96 24.43
CA LEU A 356 -45.95 -3.00 25.53
C LEU A 356 -45.15 -3.55 26.70
N GLU A 357 -45.40 -4.80 27.10
CA GLU A 357 -44.64 -5.46 28.18
C GLU A 357 -43.15 -5.50 27.90
N GLN A 358 -42.75 -5.88 26.67
CA GLN A 358 -41.33 -5.94 26.31
C GLN A 358 -40.67 -4.55 26.30
N PHE A 359 -41.33 -3.55 25.73
CA PHE A 359 -40.80 -2.19 25.65
C PHE A 359 -40.74 -1.51 27.02
N ALA A 360 -41.72 -1.73 27.88
CA ALA A 360 -41.73 -1.22 29.25
C ALA A 360 -40.53 -1.68 30.07
N GLN A 361 -40.11 -2.94 29.90
CA GLN A 361 -38.95 -3.50 30.56
C GLN A 361 -37.62 -2.90 30.04
N LEU A 362 -37.61 -2.23 28.91
CA LEU A 362 -36.44 -1.59 28.31
C LEU A 362 -36.34 -0.10 28.65
N LYS A 363 -37.46 0.52 29.01
CA LYS A 363 -37.53 1.95 29.30
C LYS A 363 -36.60 2.31 30.47
N GLY A 364 -35.78 3.34 30.29
CA GLY A 364 -34.83 3.79 31.29
C GLY A 364 -33.50 2.98 31.37
N ARG A 365 -33.36 1.88 30.62
CA ARG A 365 -32.13 1.07 30.63
C ARG A 365 -31.02 1.63 29.75
N VAL A 366 -31.32 2.54 28.83
CA VAL A 366 -30.38 3.23 27.94
C VAL A 366 -30.72 4.70 27.86
N THR A 367 -29.75 5.55 27.73
CA THR A 367 -29.89 7.01 27.69
C THR A 367 -30.20 7.52 26.27
N TYR A 368 -29.82 6.76 25.25
CA TYR A 368 -30.06 7.12 23.85
C TYR A 368 -30.41 5.89 23.03
N PHE A 369 -31.67 5.80 22.62
CA PHE A 369 -32.15 4.82 21.65
C PHE A 369 -33.51 5.29 21.08
N PRO A 370 -33.52 6.26 20.15
CA PRO A 370 -34.76 6.85 19.61
C PRO A 370 -35.74 5.80 19.06
N THR A 371 -35.19 4.75 18.44
CA THR A 371 -36.02 3.66 17.85
C THR A 371 -36.88 2.95 18.87
N LEU A 372 -36.43 2.77 20.12
CA LEU A 372 -37.26 2.20 21.20
C LEU A 372 -38.43 3.10 21.51
N HIS A 373 -38.19 4.39 21.71
CA HIS A 373 -39.24 5.38 22.01
C HIS A 373 -40.27 5.48 20.87
N TYR A 374 -39.79 5.40 19.62
CA TYR A 374 -40.66 5.37 18.44
C TYR A 374 -41.62 4.16 18.44
N TYR A 375 -41.10 2.94 18.61
CA TYR A 375 -41.93 1.74 18.63
C TYR A 375 -42.83 1.69 19.85
N LEU A 376 -42.36 2.16 21.02
CA LEU A 376 -43.17 2.29 22.22
C LEU A 376 -44.33 3.28 21.98
N ALA A 377 -44.07 4.44 21.38
CA ALA A 377 -45.08 5.43 21.03
C ALA A 377 -46.14 4.85 20.08
N LYS A 378 -45.72 4.16 19.04
CA LYS A 378 -46.61 3.50 18.07
C LYS A 378 -47.45 2.37 18.70
N THR A 379 -46.85 1.64 19.64
CA THR A 379 -47.59 0.61 20.37
C THR A 379 -48.60 1.20 21.32
N LEU A 380 -48.27 2.26 22.05
CA LEU A 380 -49.16 3.02 22.92
C LEU A 380 -50.30 3.67 22.13
N GLU A 381 -50.04 4.19 20.94
CA GLU A 381 -51.05 4.72 20.03
C GLU A 381 -52.11 3.66 19.67
N ARG A 382 -51.66 2.45 19.29
CA ARG A 382 -52.55 1.31 18.98
C ARG A 382 -53.32 0.79 20.20
N HIS A 383 -52.70 0.89 21.38
CA HIS A 383 -53.37 0.54 22.63
C HIS A 383 -54.39 1.59 23.10
N GLY A 384 -54.43 2.77 22.48
CA GLY A 384 -55.33 3.87 22.85
C GLY A 384 -54.75 4.88 23.86
N ASN A 385 -53.50 4.69 24.31
CA ASN A 385 -52.83 5.55 25.28
C ASN A 385 -52.13 6.76 24.62
N TYR A 386 -52.90 7.60 23.96
CA TYR A 386 -52.38 8.71 23.12
C TYR A 386 -51.54 9.73 23.89
N ARG A 387 -51.86 10.02 25.18
CA ARG A 387 -51.09 10.96 26.00
C ARG A 387 -49.67 10.46 26.23
N GLU A 388 -49.50 9.18 26.49
CA GLU A 388 -48.18 8.55 26.70
C GLU A 388 -47.42 8.41 25.39
N ALA A 389 -48.15 8.04 24.33
CA ALA A 389 -47.57 7.97 22.98
C ALA A 389 -46.93 9.31 22.56
N LEU A 390 -47.64 10.43 22.83
CA LEU A 390 -47.14 11.76 22.52
C LEU A 390 -45.82 12.07 23.30
N ARG A 391 -45.77 11.73 24.58
CA ARG A 391 -44.54 11.92 25.41
C ARG A 391 -43.35 11.14 24.88
N GLU A 392 -43.57 9.91 24.41
CA GLU A 392 -42.49 9.10 23.82
C GLU A 392 -42.05 9.68 22.48
N LEU A 393 -42.97 10.21 21.64
CA LEU A 393 -42.58 10.92 20.39
C LEU A 393 -41.79 12.20 20.66
N GLU A 394 -42.15 12.98 21.69
CA GLU A 394 -41.36 14.13 22.12
C GLU A 394 -39.93 13.72 22.54
N THR A 395 -39.78 12.54 23.14
CA THR A 395 -38.50 11.99 23.50
C THR A 395 -37.71 11.59 22.25
N VAL A 396 -38.34 11.00 21.23
CA VAL A 396 -37.71 10.73 19.91
C VAL A 396 -37.19 12.02 19.31
N LEU A 397 -38.02 13.07 19.25
CA LEU A 397 -37.63 14.35 18.66
C LEU A 397 -36.46 14.99 19.39
N ARG A 398 -36.44 14.94 20.73
CA ARG A 398 -35.32 15.43 21.53
C ARG A 398 -34.02 14.64 21.29
N GLN A 399 -34.11 13.31 21.25
CA GLN A 399 -32.93 12.44 21.03
C GLN A 399 -32.40 12.52 19.60
N ALA A 400 -33.28 12.66 18.61
CA ALA A 400 -32.90 12.80 17.21
C ALA A 400 -32.36 14.20 16.86
N GLU A 401 -32.31 15.13 17.82
CA GLU A 401 -31.94 16.54 17.58
C GLU A 401 -32.80 17.23 16.49
N ALA A 402 -33.97 16.68 16.18
CA ALA A 402 -34.86 17.15 15.11
C ALA A 402 -35.42 18.57 15.37
N LEU A 403 -35.35 19.06 16.61
CA LEU A 403 -35.81 20.39 17.00
C LEU A 403 -34.72 21.45 17.03
N LYS A 404 -33.44 21.09 16.71
CA LYS A 404 -32.38 22.07 16.61
C LYS A 404 -32.45 22.80 15.27
N VAL A 405 -32.34 24.13 15.35
CA VAL A 405 -32.18 24.98 14.17
C VAL A 405 -30.79 24.73 13.63
N GLU A 406 -30.68 24.15 12.43
CA GLU A 406 -29.39 23.99 11.75
C GLU A 406 -29.02 25.28 11.01
N TYR A 407 -27.73 25.63 11.03
CA TYR A 407 -27.17 26.72 10.25
C TYR A 407 -26.31 26.19 9.11
N ILE A 408 -26.31 26.91 7.99
CA ILE A 408 -25.56 26.52 6.80
C ILE A 408 -24.87 27.75 6.18
N CYS A 409 -23.65 27.57 5.73
CA CYS A 409 -22.97 28.58 4.94
C CYS A 409 -23.55 28.63 3.52
N ALA A 410 -24.07 29.79 3.08
CA ALA A 410 -24.62 29.99 1.75
C ALA A 410 -23.60 29.77 0.61
N THR A 411 -22.28 29.99 0.89
CA THR A 411 -21.23 29.88 -0.11
C THR A 411 -20.72 28.45 -0.28
N CYS A 412 -20.45 27.71 0.83
CA CYS A 412 -19.79 26.40 0.75
C CYS A 412 -20.61 25.24 1.33
N THR A 413 -21.85 25.49 1.70
CA THR A 413 -22.81 24.50 2.23
C THR A 413 -22.36 23.76 3.51
N ARG A 414 -21.34 24.25 4.22
CA ARG A 414 -20.92 23.69 5.50
C ARG A 414 -22.01 23.92 6.55
N LYS A 415 -22.37 22.87 7.29
CA LYS A 415 -23.34 22.92 8.40
C LYS A 415 -22.64 23.32 9.70
N PHE A 416 -23.36 24.07 10.54
CA PHE A 416 -22.95 24.51 11.86
C PHE A 416 -24.08 24.21 12.87
N PRO A 417 -23.76 23.74 14.08
CA PRO A 417 -24.75 23.50 15.12
C PRO A 417 -25.34 24.81 15.69
N ASP A 418 -24.55 25.89 15.64
CA ASP A 418 -24.92 27.22 16.10
C ASP A 418 -24.54 28.27 15.06
N TRP A 419 -25.16 29.44 15.12
CA TRP A 419 -24.80 30.53 14.23
C TRP A 419 -23.38 31.02 14.51
N VAL A 420 -22.63 31.24 13.42
CA VAL A 420 -21.29 31.83 13.46
C VAL A 420 -21.19 32.96 12.45
N ASP A 421 -20.47 34.00 12.78
CA ASP A 421 -20.27 35.20 11.96
C ASP A 421 -19.27 34.99 10.81
N TYR A 422 -18.46 33.93 10.90
CA TYR A 422 -17.36 33.60 9.99
C TYR A 422 -17.36 32.10 9.65
N CYS A 423 -17.36 31.76 8.39
CA CYS A 423 -17.26 30.37 7.94
C CYS A 423 -15.80 29.90 7.93
N SER A 424 -15.42 29.02 8.84
CA SER A 424 -14.06 28.46 8.96
C SER A 424 -13.62 27.57 7.79
N ARG A 425 -14.52 27.25 6.82
CA ARG A 425 -14.17 26.44 5.65
C ARG A 425 -13.82 27.29 4.43
N CYS A 426 -14.64 28.29 4.09
CA CYS A 426 -14.45 29.10 2.88
C CYS A 426 -13.94 30.51 3.18
N GLY A 427 -13.81 30.91 4.46
CA GLY A 427 -13.30 32.23 4.85
C GLY A 427 -14.31 33.38 4.68
N GLU A 428 -15.59 33.10 4.39
CA GLU A 428 -16.60 34.10 4.16
C GLU A 428 -17.25 34.60 5.46
N TRP A 429 -17.40 35.92 5.58
CA TRP A 429 -18.13 36.57 6.66
C TRP A 429 -19.61 36.70 6.34
N ASN A 430 -20.45 36.68 7.35
CA ASN A 430 -21.91 36.87 7.24
C ASN A 430 -22.59 35.94 6.21
N SER A 431 -21.99 34.77 5.98
CA SER A 431 -22.45 33.78 5.01
C SER A 431 -23.29 32.65 5.66
N VAL A 432 -23.35 32.62 6.98
CA VAL A 432 -24.02 31.55 7.72
C VAL A 432 -25.44 31.98 8.06
N GLN A 433 -26.40 31.23 7.53
CA GLN A 433 -27.84 31.48 7.66
C GLN A 433 -28.56 30.21 8.16
N VAL A 434 -29.78 30.36 8.62
CA VAL A 434 -30.62 29.24 9.00
C VAL A 434 -30.87 28.33 7.78
N ASN A 435 -30.73 27.01 7.96
CA ASN A 435 -30.94 26.04 6.90
C ASN A 435 -32.44 25.82 6.70
N PHE A 436 -33.09 26.71 5.94
CA PHE A 436 -34.47 26.49 5.47
C PHE A 436 -34.40 25.63 4.21
N ARG A 437 -34.69 24.33 4.34
CA ARG A 437 -35.06 23.51 3.18
C ARG A 437 -36.55 23.28 3.22
N GLU A 438 -37.20 23.64 2.15
CA GLU A 438 -38.56 23.26 1.89
C GLU A 438 -38.68 21.74 1.92
N GLU A 439 -39.60 21.22 2.71
CA GLU A 439 -40.11 19.85 2.78
C GLU A 439 -39.07 18.73 2.60
N ARG A 440 -38.50 18.24 3.71
CA ARG A 440 -37.99 16.86 3.72
C ARG A 440 -39.14 15.93 4.06
N PRO A 441 -39.45 14.92 3.21
CA PRO A 441 -40.31 13.83 3.60
C PRO A 441 -39.81 13.18 4.90
N ILE A 442 -40.70 12.77 5.76
CA ILE A 442 -40.40 12.11 7.05
C ILE A 442 -39.46 10.91 6.86
N GLU A 443 -39.48 10.30 5.68
CA GLU A 443 -38.59 9.22 5.23
C GLU A 443 -37.08 9.59 5.23
N GLU A 444 -36.74 10.85 4.98
CA GLU A 444 -35.33 11.32 5.02
C GLU A 444 -34.81 11.57 6.44
N LEU A 445 -35.67 11.55 7.46
CA LEU A 445 -35.26 11.67 8.86
C LEU A 445 -34.73 10.35 9.43
N GLY A 446 -34.66 9.29 8.62
CA GLY A 446 -34.17 7.97 9.06
C GLY A 446 -35.10 7.30 10.08
N LEU A 447 -36.32 7.81 10.25
CA LEU A 447 -37.33 7.17 11.06
C LEU A 447 -37.94 6.02 10.26
N PRO A 448 -37.98 4.78 10.82
CA PRO A 448 -38.55 3.65 10.12
C PRO A 448 -40.04 3.93 9.84
N THR A 449 -40.38 4.01 8.55
CA THR A 449 -41.82 4.04 8.14
C THR A 449 -42.43 2.70 8.50
N ALA A 450 -43.48 2.71 9.31
CA ALA A 450 -44.29 1.53 9.47
C ALA A 450 -44.95 1.21 8.13
N PRO A 451 -44.93 -0.07 7.67
CA PRO A 451 -45.64 -0.42 6.46
C PRO A 451 -47.12 -0.07 6.65
N VAL A 452 -47.61 0.88 5.83
CA VAL A 452 -49.02 1.20 5.76
C VAL A 452 -49.70 0.03 5.05
N TYR A 453 -50.28 -0.89 5.81
CA TYR A 453 -51.21 -1.85 5.21
C TYR A 453 -52.50 -1.08 4.88
N THR A 454 -52.70 -0.77 3.61
CA THR A 454 -54.02 -0.40 3.11
C THR A 454 -54.88 -1.63 3.23
N VAL A 455 -55.80 -1.60 4.17
CA VAL A 455 -56.97 -2.50 4.18
C VAL A 455 -57.83 -2.10 2.99
N GLU A 456 -57.72 -2.83 1.87
CA GLU A 456 -58.72 -2.73 0.83
C GLU A 456 -60.06 -3.16 1.45
N SER A 457 -60.94 -2.19 1.67
CA SER A 457 -62.33 -2.42 1.95
C SER A 457 -62.91 -3.13 0.74
N GLN A 458 -63.11 -4.43 0.81
CA GLN A 458 -64.01 -5.12 -0.09
C GLN A 458 -65.45 -4.68 0.27
N GLU A 459 -65.91 -3.63 -0.40
CA GLU A 459 -67.35 -3.43 -0.60
C GLU A 459 -67.79 -4.11 -1.90
N GLY A 460 -68.71 -5.04 -1.84
CA GLY A 460 -69.43 -5.64 -2.96
C GLY A 460 -69.75 -7.10 -2.77
#